data_b1b1887a6c7cb7828858c091e013b552
#
_entry.id   b1b1887a6c7cb7828858c091e013b552
#
_cell.length_a   1.000
_cell.length_b   1.000
_cell.length_c   1.000
_cell.angle_alpha   90.00
_cell.angle_beta   90.00
_cell.angle_gamma   90.00
#
_symmetry.space_group_name_H-M   'P 1'
#
loop_
_entity.id
_entity.type
_entity.pdbx_description
1 polymer ?
#
loop_
_entity_poly.entity_id
_entity_poly.type
_entity_poly.pdbx_seq_one_letter_code
_entity_poly.pdbx_strand_id
1 'polypeptide(L)'
;WEQDNFVSYKINSEGRRDLASQNYNLKKIAFVGDSFTFGTMVPIEDNYNFYAFNNILKNSFEVHNYGVPAEQIHNVFNKLKTLDVKKYDYFVYGLTPNDFFDLVDGSYSKKLTNINRAQNNKNKKAKMETFKKIKSYLLSTATSRFMLHSIMSNDSIYLRTYLSRTPYSGYLLENLPVEWVKAINYFDKSLNNLEVKHKLKLKIFILPQRAEVVSKRLDLYTPTFVTSIVAICNKNKIDCSFPDLNSLSKIDESHFPVDGHLTIQGNHNVAKSLTKWVKSWD
;
A
#
# COMPACT_ATOMS: atom_id res chain seq x y z
N TRP A 1 -11.87 -10.86 16.39
CA TRP A 1 -12.62 -10.40 15.21
C TRP A 1 -11.66 -10.14 14.04
N GLU A 2 -10.93 -9.05 13.94
CA GLU A 2 -9.91 -8.89 12.89
C GLU A 2 -8.72 -9.85 13.07
N GLN A 3 -8.47 -10.36 14.27
CA GLN A 3 -7.36 -11.25 14.61
C GLN A 3 -7.74 -12.73 14.71
N ASP A 4 -9.01 -13.08 14.60
CA ASP A 4 -9.46 -14.48 14.71
C ASP A 4 -9.33 -15.25 13.40
N ASN A 5 -9.06 -14.54 12.28
CA ASN A 5 -8.72 -15.15 11.01
C ASN A 5 -7.20 -15.31 10.92
N PHE A 6 -6.67 -16.44 11.36
CA PHE A 6 -5.27 -16.79 11.13
C PHE A 6 -5.02 -16.96 9.63
N VAL A 7 -4.39 -15.98 9.01
CA VAL A 7 -3.94 -16.09 7.64
C VAL A 7 -2.51 -16.64 7.63
N SER A 8 -2.35 -17.79 7.02
CA SER A 8 -1.02 -18.38 6.81
C SER A 8 -0.36 -17.75 5.59
N TYR A 9 0.87 -17.25 5.77
CA TYR A 9 1.67 -16.70 4.69
C TYR A 9 2.76 -17.68 4.30
N LYS A 10 2.72 -18.15 3.05
CA LYS A 10 3.81 -18.95 2.47
C LYS A 10 4.67 -18.06 1.59
N ILE A 11 5.95 -18.01 1.89
CA ILE A 11 6.94 -17.27 1.11
C ILE A 11 7.85 -18.30 0.43
N ASN A 12 8.04 -18.17 -0.88
CA ASN A 12 8.89 -19.05 -1.65
C ASN A 12 10.39 -18.71 -1.49
N SER A 13 11.27 -19.51 -2.10
CA SER A 13 12.72 -19.30 -2.04
C SER A 13 13.20 -18.01 -2.70
N GLU A 14 12.38 -17.37 -3.55
CA GLU A 14 12.66 -16.07 -4.16
C GLU A 14 12.13 -14.88 -3.31
N GLY A 15 11.63 -15.14 -2.09
CA GLY A 15 11.11 -14.13 -1.18
C GLY A 15 9.73 -13.60 -1.57
N ARG A 16 8.96 -14.32 -2.39
CA ARG A 16 7.64 -13.92 -2.89
C ARG A 16 6.52 -14.66 -2.20
N ARG A 17 5.39 -13.98 -2.05
CA ARG A 17 4.12 -14.60 -1.67
C ARG A 17 3.36 -14.97 -2.94
N ASP A 18 3.58 -16.18 -3.45
CA ASP A 18 3.00 -16.65 -4.71
C ASP A 18 2.10 -17.88 -4.51
N LEU A 19 1.18 -18.09 -5.45
CA LEU A 19 0.49 -19.36 -5.63
C LEU A 19 1.45 -20.40 -6.24
N ALA A 20 1.27 -21.68 -5.87
CA ALA A 20 2.22 -22.74 -6.19
C ALA A 20 2.25 -23.17 -7.67
N SER A 21 1.29 -22.79 -8.49
CA SER A 21 1.23 -23.21 -9.91
C SER A 21 1.93 -22.18 -10.80
N GLN A 22 2.94 -22.63 -11.54
CA GLN A 22 3.59 -21.83 -12.59
C GLN A 22 3.15 -22.38 -13.96
N ASN A 23 2.60 -21.49 -14.78
CA ASN A 23 2.31 -21.80 -16.18
C ASN A 23 3.29 -21.02 -17.06
N TYR A 24 4.35 -21.69 -17.49
CA TYR A 24 5.46 -21.09 -18.25
C TYR A 24 5.08 -20.46 -19.60
N ASN A 25 3.86 -20.69 -20.08
CA ASN A 25 3.38 -20.19 -21.35
C ASN A 25 2.59 -18.87 -21.25
N LEU A 26 2.38 -18.36 -20.03
CA LEU A 26 1.65 -17.12 -19.82
C LEU A 26 2.59 -15.91 -19.76
N LYS A 27 2.07 -14.74 -20.17
CA LYS A 27 2.71 -13.46 -19.88
C LYS A 27 2.88 -13.30 -18.35
N LYS A 28 3.98 -12.70 -17.91
CA LYS A 28 4.33 -12.58 -16.49
C LYS A 28 4.21 -11.15 -16.01
N ILE A 29 3.56 -10.98 -14.86
CA ILE A 29 3.43 -9.71 -14.18
C ILE A 29 4.10 -9.78 -12.80
N ALA A 30 4.99 -8.83 -12.52
CA ALA A 30 5.54 -8.61 -11.19
C ALA A 30 4.79 -7.49 -10.48
N PHE A 31 4.17 -7.76 -9.35
CA PHE A 31 3.62 -6.75 -8.45
C PHE A 31 4.65 -6.40 -7.38
N VAL A 32 4.93 -5.10 -7.22
CA VAL A 32 5.77 -4.54 -6.16
C VAL A 32 4.97 -3.55 -5.34
N GLY A 33 5.29 -3.38 -4.08
CA GLY A 33 4.60 -2.46 -3.17
C GLY A 33 4.66 -2.92 -1.72
N ASP A 34 3.85 -2.34 -0.89
CA ASP A 34 3.81 -2.57 0.55
C ASP A 34 2.89 -3.72 1.00
N SER A 35 2.33 -3.58 2.19
CA SER A 35 1.40 -4.54 2.81
C SER A 35 0.09 -4.75 2.04
N PHE A 36 -0.38 -3.74 1.32
CA PHE A 36 -1.56 -3.87 0.45
C PHE A 36 -1.26 -4.79 -0.73
N THR A 37 -0.11 -4.61 -1.38
CA THR A 37 0.34 -5.49 -2.46
C THR A 37 0.65 -6.89 -1.95
N PHE A 38 1.29 -7.00 -0.78
CA PHE A 38 1.52 -8.28 -0.11
C PHE A 38 0.21 -9.04 0.17
N GLY A 39 -0.86 -8.32 0.48
CA GLY A 39 -2.17 -8.87 0.87
C GLY A 39 -2.19 -9.25 2.35
N THR A 40 -1.79 -8.32 3.22
CA THR A 40 -1.87 -8.50 4.67
C THR A 40 -3.32 -8.75 5.09
N MET A 41 -3.54 -9.67 6.03
CA MET A 41 -4.83 -10.04 6.62
C MET A 41 -5.80 -10.83 5.71
N VAL A 42 -5.43 -11.16 4.47
CA VAL A 42 -6.28 -11.95 3.57
C VAL A 42 -5.54 -13.17 3.02
N PRO A 43 -6.24 -14.26 2.68
CA PRO A 43 -5.69 -15.37 1.91
C PRO A 43 -5.09 -14.86 0.58
N ILE A 44 -4.09 -15.57 0.06
CA ILE A 44 -3.40 -15.14 -1.16
C ILE A 44 -4.33 -15.10 -2.38
N GLU A 45 -5.22 -16.06 -2.49
CA GLU A 45 -6.21 -16.18 -3.57
C GLU A 45 -7.22 -15.04 -3.58
N ASP A 46 -7.46 -14.41 -2.44
CA ASP A 46 -8.36 -13.27 -2.27
C ASP A 46 -7.64 -11.92 -2.34
N ASN A 47 -6.30 -11.90 -2.43
CA ASN A 47 -5.56 -10.67 -2.66
C ASN A 47 -5.90 -10.11 -4.06
N TYR A 48 -6.08 -8.80 -4.16
CA TYR A 48 -6.55 -8.10 -5.36
C TYR A 48 -5.77 -8.45 -6.63
N ASN A 49 -4.44 -8.63 -6.51
CA ASN A 49 -3.60 -8.99 -7.64
C ASN A 49 -3.87 -10.43 -8.14
N PHE A 50 -3.89 -11.43 -7.25
CA PHE A 50 -4.20 -12.81 -7.63
C PHE A 50 -5.66 -12.97 -8.03
N TYR A 51 -6.60 -12.37 -7.29
CA TYR A 51 -8.02 -12.47 -7.61
C TYR A 51 -8.35 -11.89 -9.00
N ALA A 52 -7.74 -10.75 -9.37
CA ALA A 52 -7.91 -10.14 -10.68
C ALA A 52 -7.52 -11.09 -11.82
N PHE A 53 -6.36 -11.71 -11.73
CA PHE A 53 -5.80 -12.49 -12.83
C PHE A 53 -6.27 -13.93 -12.85
N ASN A 54 -6.47 -14.57 -11.69
CA ASN A 54 -6.91 -15.96 -11.64
C ASN A 54 -8.42 -16.11 -11.79
N ASN A 55 -9.21 -15.26 -11.13
CA ASN A 55 -10.66 -15.42 -11.10
C ASN A 55 -11.38 -14.61 -12.19
N ILE A 56 -10.92 -13.36 -12.45
CA ILE A 56 -11.63 -12.49 -13.40
C ILE A 56 -11.03 -12.60 -14.81
N LEU A 57 -9.71 -12.56 -14.96
CA LEU A 57 -9.02 -12.66 -16.25
C LEU A 57 -8.67 -14.11 -16.63
N LYS A 58 -9.14 -15.10 -15.83
CA LYS A 58 -9.06 -16.54 -16.14
C LYS A 58 -7.65 -17.00 -16.53
N ASN A 59 -6.68 -16.72 -15.67
CA ASN A 59 -5.29 -17.14 -15.85
C ASN A 59 -4.64 -16.61 -17.16
N SER A 60 -4.95 -15.38 -17.55
CA SER A 60 -4.31 -14.73 -18.71
C SER A 60 -2.83 -14.39 -18.45
N PHE A 61 -2.44 -14.29 -17.19
CA PHE A 61 -1.08 -13.94 -16.75
C PHE A 61 -0.64 -14.79 -15.57
N GLU A 62 0.66 -15.02 -15.49
CA GLU A 62 1.31 -15.53 -14.27
C GLU A 62 1.66 -14.34 -13.37
N VAL A 63 1.16 -14.35 -12.13
CA VAL A 63 1.33 -13.26 -11.16
C VAL A 63 2.42 -13.58 -10.17
N HIS A 64 3.41 -12.69 -10.05
CA HIS A 64 4.46 -12.75 -9.04
C HIS A 64 4.34 -11.58 -8.08
N ASN A 65 4.15 -11.88 -6.79
CA ASN A 65 3.93 -10.87 -5.76
C ASN A 65 5.19 -10.60 -4.94
N TYR A 66 5.82 -9.45 -5.16
CA TYR A 66 6.98 -8.94 -4.44
C TYR A 66 6.62 -7.88 -3.39
N GLY A 67 5.35 -7.77 -3.03
CA GLY A 67 4.92 -6.88 -1.94
C GLY A 67 5.59 -7.26 -0.61
N VAL A 68 5.97 -6.27 0.18
CA VAL A 68 6.59 -6.46 1.50
C VAL A 68 5.93 -5.52 2.50
N PRO A 69 5.37 -6.03 3.63
CA PRO A 69 4.75 -5.18 4.62
C PRO A 69 5.68 -4.07 5.12
N ALA A 70 5.13 -2.86 5.26
CA ALA A 70 5.83 -1.63 5.66
C ALA A 70 6.96 -1.19 4.71
N GLU A 71 6.97 -1.67 3.48
CA GLU A 71 7.92 -1.21 2.48
C GLU A 71 7.64 0.25 2.11
N GLN A 72 8.71 1.03 1.98
CA GLN A 72 8.65 2.44 1.63
C GLN A 72 9.11 2.65 0.20
N ILE A 73 8.73 3.77 -0.39
CA ILE A 73 8.96 4.09 -1.81
C ILE A 73 10.42 3.88 -2.27
N HIS A 74 11.39 4.27 -1.46
CA HIS A 74 12.81 4.10 -1.80
C HIS A 74 13.22 2.63 -1.92
N ASN A 75 12.63 1.73 -1.11
CA ASN A 75 12.87 0.30 -1.18
C ASN A 75 12.23 -0.30 -2.44
N VAL A 76 11.01 0.12 -2.78
CA VAL A 76 10.33 -0.30 -4.02
C VAL A 76 11.17 0.07 -5.24
N PHE A 77 11.69 1.30 -5.31
CA PHE A 77 12.57 1.70 -6.43
C PHE A 77 13.88 0.91 -6.48
N ASN A 78 14.49 0.62 -5.33
CA ASN A 78 15.68 -0.23 -5.28
C ASN A 78 15.37 -1.65 -5.76
N LYS A 79 14.24 -2.22 -5.37
CA LYS A 79 13.78 -3.52 -5.85
C LYS A 79 13.57 -3.52 -7.37
N LEU A 80 12.89 -2.53 -7.93
CA LEU A 80 12.68 -2.39 -9.37
C LEU A 80 13.99 -2.34 -10.17
N LYS A 81 15.07 -1.79 -9.59
CA LYS A 81 16.40 -1.77 -10.23
C LYS A 81 17.08 -3.14 -10.25
N THR A 82 16.75 -4.02 -9.31
CA THR A 82 17.40 -5.32 -9.13
C THR A 82 16.65 -6.48 -9.78
N LEU A 83 15.36 -6.31 -10.06
CA LEU A 83 14.56 -7.34 -10.73
C LEU A 83 14.97 -7.51 -12.18
N ASP A 84 15.02 -8.76 -12.64
CA ASP A 84 15.34 -9.07 -14.02
C ASP A 84 14.20 -8.65 -14.95
N VAL A 85 14.45 -7.58 -15.71
CA VAL A 85 13.48 -7.00 -16.65
C VAL A 85 13.07 -7.95 -17.78
N LYS A 86 13.90 -8.96 -18.10
CA LYS A 86 13.59 -9.92 -19.17
C LYS A 86 12.63 -11.02 -18.73
N LYS A 87 12.46 -11.18 -17.42
CA LYS A 87 11.60 -12.22 -16.83
C LYS A 87 10.12 -11.85 -16.90
N TYR A 88 9.77 -10.55 -17.06
CA TYR A 88 8.42 -10.03 -16.93
C TYR A 88 7.97 -9.21 -18.14
N ASP A 89 6.71 -9.38 -18.51
CA ASP A 89 6.06 -8.55 -19.52
C ASP A 89 5.64 -7.20 -18.97
N TYR A 90 5.24 -7.15 -17.69
CA TYR A 90 4.81 -5.94 -17.00
C TYR A 90 5.26 -5.93 -15.55
N PHE A 91 5.53 -4.73 -15.06
CA PHE A 91 5.70 -4.44 -13.63
C PHE A 91 4.58 -3.52 -13.17
N VAL A 92 3.93 -3.87 -12.07
CA VAL A 92 2.86 -3.06 -11.47
C VAL A 92 3.28 -2.65 -10.07
N TYR A 93 3.43 -1.34 -9.86
CA TYR A 93 3.63 -0.81 -8.53
C TYR A 93 2.27 -0.49 -7.90
N GLY A 94 1.88 -1.26 -6.88
CA GLY A 94 0.74 -0.96 -6.01
C GLY A 94 1.13 0.13 -5.03
N LEU A 95 0.97 1.38 -5.43
CA LEU A 95 1.38 2.56 -4.68
C LEU A 95 0.31 2.97 -3.69
N THR A 96 0.69 3.17 -2.43
CA THR A 96 -0.18 3.69 -1.37
C THR A 96 0.40 4.97 -0.76
N PRO A 97 -0.43 5.85 -0.16
CA PRO A 97 0.09 7.04 0.51
C PRO A 97 1.10 6.74 1.63
N ASN A 98 0.99 5.61 2.33
CA ASN A 98 1.94 5.25 3.39
C ASN A 98 3.33 4.89 2.90
N ASP A 99 3.53 4.62 1.61
CA ASP A 99 4.86 4.43 1.01
C ASP A 99 5.74 5.68 1.14
N PHE A 100 5.14 6.84 1.39
CA PHE A 100 5.80 8.14 1.53
C PHE A 100 6.12 8.53 2.97
N PHE A 101 5.67 7.77 3.97
CA PHE A 101 5.71 8.19 5.37
C PHE A 101 7.11 8.46 5.89
N ASP A 102 8.11 7.67 5.52
CA ASP A 102 9.52 7.87 5.90
C ASP A 102 10.09 9.20 5.34
N LEU A 103 9.60 9.64 4.19
CA LEU A 103 9.98 10.91 3.58
C LEU A 103 9.30 12.09 4.27
N VAL A 104 8.02 11.93 4.57
CA VAL A 104 7.18 12.98 5.15
C VAL A 104 7.56 13.28 6.61
N ASP A 105 7.87 12.27 7.43
CA ASP A 105 8.30 12.47 8.82
C ASP A 105 9.82 12.73 8.98
N GLY A 106 10.55 12.71 7.86
CA GLY A 106 11.98 12.94 7.82
C GLY A 106 12.82 11.79 8.42
N SER A 107 12.23 10.61 8.70
CA SER A 107 12.96 9.46 9.25
C SER A 107 13.95 8.89 8.24
N TYR A 108 13.63 8.97 6.96
CA TYR A 108 14.53 8.58 5.87
C TYR A 108 15.84 9.39 5.87
N SER A 109 15.76 10.71 5.96
CA SER A 109 16.94 11.56 6.05
C SER A 109 17.77 11.32 7.32
N LYS A 110 17.08 11.04 8.46
CA LYS A 110 17.72 10.67 9.72
C LYS A 110 18.40 9.31 9.64
N LYS A 111 17.83 8.32 8.94
CA LYS A 111 18.48 7.01 8.70
C LYS A 111 19.77 7.18 7.90
N LEU A 112 19.77 8.00 6.84
CA LEU A 112 20.97 8.30 6.04
C LEU A 112 22.06 9.01 6.83
N THR A 113 21.70 9.91 7.76
CA THR A 113 22.66 10.62 8.60
C THR A 113 23.12 9.84 9.82
N ASN A 114 22.27 8.94 10.36
CA ASN A 114 22.54 8.14 11.57
C ASN A 114 23.36 6.87 11.32
N ILE A 115 23.66 6.49 10.09
CA ILE A 115 24.70 5.50 9.79
C ILE A 115 26.03 5.95 10.43
N ASN A 116 26.18 7.26 10.71
CA ASN A 116 27.34 7.85 11.38
C ASN A 116 27.15 8.15 12.89
N ARG A 117 25.99 7.85 13.52
CA ARG A 117 25.70 8.23 14.93
C ARG A 117 25.08 7.12 15.79
N ALA A 118 25.55 5.88 15.70
CA ALA A 118 24.98 4.72 16.41
C ALA A 118 25.34 4.64 17.90
N GLN A 119 25.39 5.72 18.69
CA GLN A 119 25.83 5.60 20.09
C GLN A 119 25.00 6.27 21.22
N ASN A 120 23.90 7.01 20.97
CA ASN A 120 23.29 7.77 22.08
C ASN A 120 21.75 7.73 22.19
N ASN A 121 21.10 6.57 22.30
CA ASN A 121 19.64 6.56 22.56
C ASN A 121 19.11 5.38 23.40
N LYS A 122 19.77 5.00 24.49
CA LYS A 122 19.24 3.97 25.44
C LYS A 122 17.98 4.42 26.20
N ASN A 123 17.86 5.70 26.58
CA ASN A 123 16.77 6.16 27.46
C ASN A 123 15.40 6.41 26.77
N LYS A 124 15.37 6.72 25.46
CA LYS A 124 14.11 6.82 24.70
C LYS A 124 13.50 5.44 24.40
N LYS A 125 14.34 4.42 24.25
CA LYS A 125 13.93 3.05 23.97
C LYS A 125 13.10 2.44 25.09
N ALA A 126 13.49 2.66 26.36
CA ALA A 126 12.80 2.14 27.54
C ALA A 126 11.36 2.69 27.70
N LYS A 127 11.16 4.02 27.52
CA LYS A 127 9.81 4.62 27.58
C LYS A 127 8.89 4.11 26.48
N MET A 128 9.42 3.91 25.26
CA MET A 128 8.65 3.41 24.13
C MET A 128 8.28 1.94 24.26
N GLU A 129 9.15 1.12 24.89
CA GLU A 129 8.85 -0.29 25.18
C GLU A 129 7.76 -0.45 26.25
N THR A 130 7.79 0.39 27.30
CA THR A 130 6.75 0.39 28.33
C THR A 130 5.39 0.78 27.73
N PHE A 131 5.34 1.81 26.88
CA PHE A 131 4.11 2.23 26.20
C PHE A 131 3.58 1.15 25.25
N LYS A 132 4.47 0.47 24.50
CA LYS A 132 4.11 -0.68 23.65
C LYS A 132 3.54 -1.84 24.46
N LYS A 133 4.11 -2.16 25.61
CA LYS A 133 3.61 -3.21 26.52
C LYS A 133 2.23 -2.87 27.10
N ILE A 134 2.02 -1.62 27.55
CA ILE A 134 0.70 -1.17 28.01
C ILE A 134 -0.32 -1.22 26.88
N LYS A 135 0.02 -0.75 25.67
CA LYS A 135 -0.84 -0.83 24.51
C LYS A 135 -1.16 -2.27 24.12
N SER A 136 -0.17 -3.16 24.12
CA SER A 136 -0.39 -4.59 23.81
C SER A 136 -1.26 -5.27 24.86
N TYR A 137 -1.10 -4.94 26.14
CA TYR A 137 -1.94 -5.45 27.22
C TYR A 137 -3.38 -4.96 27.12
N LEU A 138 -3.59 -3.64 26.88
CA LEU A 138 -4.92 -3.08 26.65
C LEU A 138 -5.61 -3.69 25.42
N LEU A 139 -4.86 -4.04 24.39
CA LEU A 139 -5.39 -4.70 23.19
C LEU A 139 -5.48 -6.21 23.30
N SER A 140 -5.01 -6.82 24.40
CA SER A 140 -5.00 -8.28 24.58
C SER A 140 -6.36 -8.84 24.98
N THR A 141 -7.23 -8.03 25.60
CA THR A 141 -8.55 -8.50 26.04
C THR A 141 -9.58 -8.41 24.92
N ALA A 142 -10.48 -9.39 24.85
CA ALA A 142 -11.59 -9.40 23.86
C ALA A 142 -12.47 -8.13 24.00
N THR A 143 -12.73 -7.70 25.25
CA THR A 143 -13.54 -6.50 25.51
C THR A 143 -12.92 -5.23 24.97
N SER A 144 -11.61 -5.01 25.22
CA SER A 144 -10.95 -3.80 24.72
C SER A 144 -10.79 -3.80 23.21
N ARG A 145 -10.60 -4.97 22.58
CA ARG A 145 -10.62 -5.11 21.12
C ARG A 145 -12.00 -4.79 20.54
N PHE A 146 -13.06 -5.29 21.16
CA PHE A 146 -14.44 -5.00 20.75
C PHE A 146 -14.75 -3.50 20.87
N MET A 147 -14.39 -2.86 22.00
CA MET A 147 -14.57 -1.42 22.18
C MET A 147 -13.80 -0.61 21.14
N LEU A 148 -12.53 -0.94 20.89
CA LEU A 148 -11.72 -0.28 19.89
C LEU A 148 -12.31 -0.45 18.48
N HIS A 149 -12.74 -1.66 18.14
CA HIS A 149 -13.42 -1.95 16.88
C HIS A 149 -14.68 -1.09 16.72
N SER A 150 -15.56 -1.06 17.73
CA SER A 150 -16.80 -0.28 17.71
C SER A 150 -16.53 1.23 17.55
N ILE A 151 -15.53 1.77 18.26
CA ILE A 151 -15.13 3.17 18.16
C ILE A 151 -14.57 3.47 16.76
N MET A 152 -13.67 2.64 16.26
CA MET A 152 -13.01 2.85 14.98
C MET A 152 -13.92 2.55 13.78
N SER A 153 -15.02 1.83 13.97
CA SER A 153 -16.07 1.66 12.94
C SER A 153 -16.88 2.93 12.72
N ASN A 154 -16.87 3.90 13.65
CA ASN A 154 -17.49 5.20 13.42
C ASN A 154 -16.57 6.09 12.57
N ASP A 155 -17.01 6.44 11.37
CA ASP A 155 -16.25 7.19 10.39
C ASP A 155 -15.73 8.54 10.88
N SER A 156 -16.58 9.31 11.55
CA SER A 156 -16.21 10.63 12.05
C SER A 156 -15.11 10.53 13.12
N ILE A 157 -15.22 9.56 14.02
CA ILE A 157 -14.22 9.31 15.06
C ILE A 157 -12.92 8.80 14.42
N TYR A 158 -13.03 7.86 13.48
CA TYR A 158 -11.87 7.32 12.75
C TYR A 158 -11.14 8.45 12.03
N LEU A 159 -11.84 9.23 11.19
CA LEU A 159 -11.22 10.28 10.39
C LEU A 159 -10.58 11.36 11.29
N ARG A 160 -11.28 11.80 12.34
CA ARG A 160 -10.72 12.75 13.31
C ARG A 160 -9.44 12.22 13.96
N THR A 161 -9.44 10.94 14.36
CA THR A 161 -8.26 10.29 14.94
C THR A 161 -7.13 10.18 13.93
N TYR A 162 -7.46 9.86 12.68
CA TYR A 162 -6.47 9.76 11.60
C TYR A 162 -5.87 11.14 11.27
N LEU A 163 -6.70 12.17 11.13
CA LEU A 163 -6.25 13.54 10.84
C LEU A 163 -5.36 14.13 11.95
N SER A 164 -5.51 13.68 13.20
CA SER A 164 -4.60 14.07 14.28
C SER A 164 -3.19 13.52 14.16
N ARG A 165 -2.95 12.55 13.26
CA ARG A 165 -1.64 11.92 13.01
C ARG A 165 -0.81 12.71 12.01
N THR A 166 -0.63 14.01 12.24
CA THR A 166 0.30 14.78 11.41
C THR A 166 1.75 14.31 11.62
N PRO A 167 2.57 14.24 10.58
CA PRO A 167 2.35 14.72 9.19
C PRO A 167 1.68 13.70 8.25
N TYR A 168 1.42 12.45 8.69
CA TYR A 168 1.00 11.35 7.83
C TYR A 168 -0.33 11.57 7.11
N SER A 169 -1.28 12.26 7.75
CA SER A 169 -2.60 12.54 7.17
C SER A 169 -2.61 13.70 6.16
N GLY A 170 -1.49 14.37 5.96
CA GLY A 170 -1.42 15.59 5.12
C GLY A 170 -1.81 15.37 3.66
N TYR A 171 -1.74 14.15 3.14
CA TYR A 171 -2.15 13.83 1.76
C TYR A 171 -3.66 13.93 1.52
N LEU A 172 -4.48 13.99 2.59
CA LEU A 172 -5.92 14.18 2.52
C LEU A 172 -6.32 15.65 2.40
N LEU A 173 -5.38 16.58 2.55
CA LEU A 173 -5.66 18.01 2.52
C LEU A 173 -5.70 18.54 1.09
N GLU A 174 -6.56 19.52 0.85
CA GLU A 174 -6.64 20.22 -0.43
C GLU A 174 -5.31 20.88 -0.79
N ASN A 175 -4.68 21.53 0.19
CA ASN A 175 -3.34 22.09 0.06
C ASN A 175 -2.35 21.15 0.76
N LEU A 176 -1.56 20.43 -0.03
CA LEU A 176 -0.57 19.51 0.51
C LEU A 176 0.49 20.25 1.36
N PRO A 177 0.78 19.78 2.57
CA PRO A 177 1.90 20.28 3.36
C PRO A 177 3.23 20.15 2.62
N VAL A 178 4.18 21.03 2.95
CA VAL A 178 5.49 21.10 2.29
C VAL A 178 6.26 19.76 2.33
N GLU A 179 6.08 18.97 3.37
CA GLU A 179 6.68 17.65 3.53
C GLU A 179 6.14 16.69 2.48
N TRP A 180 4.83 16.72 2.22
CA TRP A 180 4.19 15.90 1.18
C TRP A 180 4.61 16.34 -0.21
N VAL A 181 4.69 17.65 -0.47
CA VAL A 181 5.22 18.17 -1.75
C VAL A 181 6.65 17.69 -2.00
N LYS A 182 7.51 17.74 -0.96
CA LYS A 182 8.89 17.21 -1.07
C LYS A 182 8.93 15.72 -1.34
N ALA A 183 8.07 14.94 -0.68
CA ALA A 183 7.99 13.49 -0.85
C ALA A 183 7.49 13.12 -2.26
N ILE A 184 6.50 13.82 -2.79
CA ILE A 184 6.01 13.66 -4.16
C ILE A 184 7.08 14.05 -5.19
N ASN A 185 7.84 15.13 -4.96
CA ASN A 185 8.97 15.51 -5.81
C ASN A 185 10.11 14.46 -5.76
N TYR A 186 10.31 13.80 -4.62
CA TYR A 186 11.25 12.67 -4.54
C TYR A 186 10.79 11.50 -5.42
N PHE A 187 9.49 11.20 -5.42
CA PHE A 187 8.90 10.17 -6.29
C PHE A 187 9.15 10.49 -7.77
N ASP A 188 8.85 11.72 -8.22
CA ASP A 188 9.09 12.16 -9.60
C ASP A 188 10.56 12.01 -10.00
N LYS A 189 11.48 12.48 -9.15
CA LYS A 189 12.93 12.33 -9.39
C LYS A 189 13.35 10.86 -9.45
N SER A 190 12.80 10.02 -8.57
CA SER A 190 13.11 8.58 -8.54
C SER A 190 12.63 7.86 -9.79
N LEU A 191 11.44 8.21 -10.29
CA LEU A 191 10.93 7.71 -11.57
C LEU A 191 11.79 8.15 -12.74
N ASN A 192 12.20 9.43 -12.78
CA ASN A 192 13.07 9.93 -13.84
C ASN A 192 14.44 9.22 -13.85
N ASN A 193 14.98 8.92 -12.67
CA ASN A 193 16.26 8.23 -12.50
C ASN A 193 16.17 6.71 -12.68
N LEU A 194 14.97 6.16 -12.88
CA LEU A 194 14.80 4.74 -13.17
C LEU A 194 15.08 4.50 -14.66
N GLU A 195 16.37 4.33 -15.01
CA GLU A 195 16.85 4.15 -16.40
C GLU A 195 16.13 3.03 -17.16
N VAL A 196 15.69 2.02 -16.43
CA VAL A 196 15.01 0.85 -16.99
C VAL A 196 13.49 1.00 -17.09
N LYS A 197 12.90 2.13 -16.69
CA LYS A 197 11.43 2.31 -16.64
C LYS A 197 10.70 1.95 -17.94
N HIS A 198 11.26 2.28 -19.10
CA HIS A 198 10.66 1.94 -20.38
C HIS A 198 10.85 0.45 -20.75
N LYS A 199 11.93 -0.18 -20.26
CA LYS A 199 12.17 -1.61 -20.45
C LYS A 199 11.29 -2.45 -19.51
N LEU A 200 10.95 -1.91 -18.32
CA LEU A 200 10.10 -2.57 -17.32
C LEU A 200 8.62 -2.58 -17.74
N LYS A 201 8.20 -1.80 -18.74
CA LYS A 201 6.77 -1.54 -18.98
C LYS A 201 6.04 -1.28 -17.65
N LEU A 202 6.64 -0.38 -16.84
CA LEU A 202 6.16 -0.05 -15.50
C LEU A 202 4.78 0.61 -15.59
N LYS A 203 3.89 0.13 -14.75
CA LYS A 203 2.55 0.67 -14.53
C LYS A 203 2.36 0.94 -13.06
N ILE A 204 1.56 1.94 -12.70
CA ILE A 204 1.31 2.30 -11.31
C ILE A 204 -0.18 2.21 -11.01
N PHE A 205 -0.52 1.41 -10.02
CA PHE A 205 -1.88 1.27 -9.54
C PHE A 205 -1.98 1.87 -8.13
N ILE A 206 -2.63 3.05 -8.03
CA ILE A 206 -2.72 3.79 -6.78
C ILE A 206 -3.82 3.18 -5.92
N LEU A 207 -3.45 2.61 -4.78
CA LEU A 207 -4.35 1.94 -3.86
C LEU A 207 -4.80 2.92 -2.76
N PRO A 208 -6.12 3.09 -2.56
CA PRO A 208 -6.62 3.97 -1.52
C PRO A 208 -6.46 3.35 -0.14
N GLN A 209 -6.16 4.18 0.84
CA GLN A 209 -6.26 3.82 2.24
C GLN A 209 -7.70 4.02 2.75
N ARG A 210 -8.02 3.40 3.88
CA ARG A 210 -9.32 3.58 4.54
C ARG A 210 -9.68 5.05 4.75
N ALA A 211 -8.71 5.89 5.10
CA ALA A 211 -8.93 7.31 5.34
C ALA A 211 -9.46 8.08 4.12
N GLU A 212 -9.03 7.72 2.90
CA GLU A 212 -9.55 8.30 1.66
C GLU A 212 -11.00 7.90 1.41
N VAL A 213 -11.33 6.63 1.63
CA VAL A 213 -12.69 6.12 1.44
C VAL A 213 -13.64 6.73 2.47
N VAL A 214 -13.22 6.85 3.74
CA VAL A 214 -13.98 7.55 4.79
C VAL A 214 -14.17 9.02 4.45
N SER A 215 -13.12 9.72 4.04
CA SER A 215 -13.21 11.13 3.64
C SER A 215 -14.19 11.31 2.48
N LYS A 216 -14.20 10.41 1.51
CA LYS A 216 -15.15 10.43 0.38
C LYS A 216 -16.59 10.27 0.85
N ARG A 217 -16.86 9.35 1.79
CA ARG A 217 -18.21 9.16 2.36
C ARG A 217 -18.72 10.35 3.13
N LEU A 218 -17.82 11.11 3.76
CA LEU A 218 -18.14 12.32 4.53
C LEU A 218 -18.11 13.61 3.69
N ASP A 219 -17.97 13.49 2.36
CA ASP A 219 -17.84 14.63 1.43
C ASP A 219 -16.66 15.57 1.77
N LEU A 220 -15.61 15.02 2.37
CA LEU A 220 -14.39 15.73 2.77
C LEU A 220 -13.18 15.35 1.92
N TYR A 221 -13.34 14.44 0.94
CA TYR A 221 -12.23 13.93 0.13
C TYR A 221 -11.80 14.95 -0.92
N THR A 222 -10.51 15.23 -0.94
CA THR A 222 -9.84 15.97 -2.00
C THR A 222 -8.86 15.04 -2.72
N PRO A 223 -8.91 14.92 -4.04
CA PRO A 223 -8.04 14.00 -4.79
C PRO A 223 -6.63 14.54 -5.02
N THR A 224 -6.18 15.55 -4.29
CA THR A 224 -4.93 16.30 -4.54
C THR A 224 -3.71 15.39 -4.63
N PHE A 225 -3.58 14.42 -3.72
CA PHE A 225 -2.50 13.44 -3.76
C PHE A 225 -2.57 12.59 -5.04
N VAL A 226 -3.72 11.97 -5.31
CA VAL A 226 -3.92 11.10 -6.48
C VAL A 226 -3.68 11.85 -7.77
N THR A 227 -4.23 13.07 -7.91
CA THR A 227 -4.03 13.90 -9.11
C THR A 227 -2.57 14.31 -9.30
N SER A 228 -1.83 14.58 -8.22
CA SER A 228 -0.39 14.85 -8.27
C SER A 228 0.40 13.63 -8.78
N ILE A 229 0.09 12.43 -8.30
CA ILE A 229 0.75 11.20 -8.77
C ILE A 229 0.40 10.94 -10.25
N VAL A 230 -0.85 11.09 -10.65
CA VAL A 230 -1.28 10.92 -12.05
C VAL A 230 -0.58 11.92 -12.97
N ALA A 231 -0.43 13.19 -12.56
CA ALA A 231 0.32 14.19 -13.32
C ALA A 231 1.79 13.79 -13.53
N ILE A 232 2.43 13.22 -12.50
CA ILE A 232 3.80 12.69 -12.59
C ILE A 232 3.86 11.48 -13.53
N CYS A 233 2.88 10.58 -13.45
CA CYS A 233 2.79 9.44 -14.37
C CYS A 233 2.73 9.91 -15.82
N ASN A 234 1.84 10.84 -16.11
CA ASN A 234 1.66 11.41 -17.46
C ASN A 234 2.95 12.06 -17.97
N LYS A 235 3.61 12.89 -17.14
CA LYS A 235 4.90 13.51 -17.44
C LYS A 235 5.97 12.46 -17.79
N ASN A 236 5.97 11.34 -17.09
CA ASN A 236 6.94 10.26 -17.26
C ASN A 236 6.49 9.20 -18.31
N LYS A 237 5.35 9.39 -18.97
CA LYS A 237 4.75 8.43 -19.93
C LYS A 237 4.54 7.04 -19.31
N ILE A 238 4.16 7.01 -18.04
CA ILE A 238 3.80 5.81 -17.31
C ILE A 238 2.28 5.74 -17.19
N ASP A 239 1.72 4.58 -17.50
CA ASP A 239 0.29 4.34 -17.34
C ASP A 239 -0.04 4.18 -15.85
N CYS A 240 -0.99 5.00 -15.38
CA CYS A 240 -1.46 5.01 -14.01
C CYS A 240 -2.97 4.84 -13.93
N SER A 241 -3.41 4.09 -12.94
CA SER A 241 -4.84 3.94 -12.62
C SER A 241 -5.07 3.86 -11.12
N PHE A 242 -6.32 3.96 -10.73
CA PHE A 242 -6.76 3.84 -9.33
C PHE A 242 -8.18 3.29 -9.27
N PRO A 243 -8.57 2.61 -8.16
CA PRO A 243 -9.93 2.11 -7.99
C PRO A 243 -10.95 3.25 -7.87
N ASP A 244 -12.16 3.01 -8.37
CA ASP A 244 -13.28 3.89 -8.06
C ASP A 244 -13.61 3.81 -6.56
N LEU A 245 -13.45 4.91 -5.85
CA LEU A 245 -13.74 4.99 -4.42
C LEU A 245 -15.21 4.71 -4.09
N ASN A 246 -16.13 4.94 -5.02
CA ASN A 246 -17.53 4.60 -4.81
C ASN A 246 -17.74 3.08 -4.72
N SER A 247 -16.90 2.29 -5.40
CA SER A 247 -16.94 0.83 -5.30
C SER A 247 -16.48 0.32 -3.92
N LEU A 248 -15.79 1.16 -3.16
CA LEU A 248 -15.29 0.90 -1.82
C LEU A 248 -16.11 1.60 -0.72
N SER A 249 -17.21 2.26 -1.09
CA SER A 249 -18.01 3.10 -0.17
C SER A 249 -18.65 2.33 0.98
N LYS A 250 -18.87 1.03 0.86
CA LYS A 250 -19.24 0.17 1.96
C LYS A 250 -18.02 -0.19 2.80
N ILE A 251 -17.59 0.74 3.63
CA ILE A 251 -16.32 0.68 4.35
C ILE A 251 -16.19 -0.54 5.26
N ASP A 252 -17.25 -0.89 5.98
CA ASP A 252 -17.25 -2.05 6.88
C ASP A 252 -17.04 -3.36 6.13
N GLU A 253 -17.28 -3.34 4.80
CA GLU A 253 -16.98 -4.45 3.90
C GLU A 253 -15.64 -4.32 3.21
N SER A 254 -15.08 -3.10 3.06
CA SER A 254 -13.88 -2.87 2.22
C SER A 254 -12.57 -2.79 2.99
N HIS A 255 -12.60 -2.30 4.24
CA HIS A 255 -11.39 -2.14 5.07
C HIS A 255 -11.63 -2.63 6.50
N PHE A 256 -10.61 -3.24 7.09
CA PHE A 256 -10.62 -3.56 8.51
C PHE A 256 -10.64 -2.27 9.36
N PRO A 257 -11.58 -2.13 10.31
CA PRO A 257 -11.77 -0.87 11.03
C PRO A 257 -10.58 -0.40 11.85
N VAL A 258 -9.82 -1.30 12.44
CA VAL A 258 -8.68 -0.99 13.31
C VAL A 258 -7.36 -1.00 12.56
N ASP A 259 -7.15 -2.01 11.76
CA ASP A 259 -5.92 -2.23 11.00
C ASP A 259 -5.83 -1.34 9.75
N GLY A 260 -6.96 -1.16 9.05
CA GLY A 260 -7.06 -0.28 7.88
C GLY A 260 -6.67 -0.92 6.56
N HIS A 261 -6.21 -2.17 6.54
CA HIS A 261 -6.00 -2.92 5.30
C HIS A 261 -7.34 -3.34 4.66
N LEU A 262 -7.26 -3.72 3.40
CA LEU A 262 -8.42 -4.23 2.66
C LEU A 262 -8.90 -5.58 3.21
N THR A 263 -10.20 -5.70 3.41
CA THR A 263 -10.85 -7.00 3.65
C THR A 263 -10.83 -7.86 2.38
N ILE A 264 -11.32 -9.09 2.43
CA ILE A 264 -11.54 -9.92 1.24
C ILE A 264 -12.41 -9.17 0.22
N GLN A 265 -13.55 -8.61 0.67
CA GLN A 265 -14.46 -7.86 -0.22
C GLN A 265 -13.81 -6.61 -0.79
N GLY A 266 -13.01 -5.89 0.01
CA GLY A 266 -12.23 -4.74 -0.45
C GLY A 266 -11.22 -5.12 -1.54
N ASN A 267 -10.50 -6.21 -1.35
CA ASN A 267 -9.57 -6.75 -2.34
C ASN A 267 -10.31 -7.13 -3.65
N HIS A 268 -11.47 -7.79 -3.57
CA HIS A 268 -12.27 -8.15 -4.75
C HIS A 268 -12.76 -6.90 -5.53
N ASN A 269 -13.16 -5.84 -4.84
CA ASN A 269 -13.58 -4.60 -5.49
C ASN A 269 -12.40 -3.86 -6.14
N VAL A 270 -11.25 -3.83 -5.49
CA VAL A 270 -10.00 -3.32 -6.07
C VAL A 270 -9.60 -4.15 -7.30
N ALA A 271 -9.71 -5.47 -7.23
CA ALA A 271 -9.41 -6.38 -8.34
C ALA A 271 -10.30 -6.13 -9.58
N LYS A 272 -11.57 -5.80 -9.40
CA LYS A 272 -12.47 -5.42 -10.53
C LYS A 272 -11.95 -4.16 -11.24
N SER A 273 -11.50 -3.15 -10.49
CA SER A 273 -10.93 -1.93 -11.05
C SER A 273 -9.61 -2.21 -11.77
N LEU A 274 -8.74 -3.01 -11.16
CA LEU A 274 -7.48 -3.47 -11.77
C LEU A 274 -7.75 -4.22 -13.09
N THR A 275 -8.71 -5.15 -13.10
CA THR A 275 -9.09 -5.92 -14.28
C THR A 275 -9.56 -5.03 -15.44
N LYS A 276 -10.39 -4.02 -15.12
CA LYS A 276 -10.85 -3.06 -16.12
C LYS A 276 -9.68 -2.32 -16.75
N TRP A 277 -8.71 -1.92 -15.94
CA TRP A 277 -7.50 -1.23 -16.41
C TRP A 277 -6.59 -2.15 -17.25
N VAL A 278 -6.34 -3.38 -16.78
CA VAL A 278 -5.50 -4.35 -17.50
C VAL A 278 -6.04 -4.63 -18.91
N LYS A 279 -7.36 -4.67 -19.09
CA LYS A 279 -8.00 -4.84 -20.41
C LYS A 279 -7.72 -3.70 -21.40
N SER A 280 -7.23 -2.57 -20.93
CA SER A 280 -6.84 -1.43 -21.79
C SER A 280 -5.33 -1.43 -22.14
N TRP A 281 -4.58 -2.48 -21.77
CA TRP A 281 -3.12 -2.54 -22.00
C TRP A 281 -2.72 -3.06 -23.40
N ASP A 282 -3.68 -3.62 -24.15
CA ASP A 282 -3.47 -4.19 -25.50
C ASP A 282 -3.57 -3.13 -26.58
#